data_662fe5442ea3b46cf09a2a471964301f
#
_entry.id   662fe5442ea3b46cf09a2a471964301f
#
_cell.length_a   1.000
_cell.length_b   1.000
_cell.length_c   1.000
_cell.angle_alpha   90.00
_cell.angle_beta   90.00
_cell.angle_gamma   90.00
#
_symmetry.space_group_name_H-M   'P 1'
#
loop_
_entity.id
_entity.type
_entity.pdbx_description
1 polymer ?
#
loop_
_entity_poly.entity_id
_entity_poly.type
_entity_poly.pdbx_seq_one_letter_code
_entity_poly.pdbx_strand_id
1 'polypeptide(L)'
;MPNKKVFVSGCYDLLHSGHVEFFREASSYGDLYVGIGSDATILDYKHHKTVYSERERLFMVKSIRYVKDAFINRGHGIMDFIPTVEELRPDIFVVNEDGSNEDKRRFCAERGIEYVVLQRRPSEGLAARSSTDLKKSESSIPTRLDLAGTWIDQPYVSCLAPGWAVTVSLEPTFEVRERCGLSTSTRNAIRKIWPYQLPNMDPEMLAKLVFCFENDPERSDGVISGAQDAIGICVPGLARHYYDQRFWPVKIETCSDERVLSWLEEHLCLIPMFPRRPGCSVVEGKDITLPKVQALAKAADDCWHAILDMDIDRFAAAYRASFEAQVAMFPGMVNPTSCGGDVPDGSSSHIQKDAAGIADGLSGQPSEKSSGVHSEKSSGVPSEKSSGVPSEKSSDVHSEGAFLPTVQEYIDKYSRMPGVLAWKMPGAGGGGYLVLVCTSRHTFPDGAIEITVRRGGM
;
A
#
# COMPACT_ATOMS: atom_id res chain seq x y z
N MET A 1 -15.47 48.55 13.11
CA MET A 1 -14.04 48.23 13.06
C MET A 1 -13.89 46.99 12.19
N PRO A 2 -12.85 46.85 11.39
CA PRO A 2 -12.62 45.60 10.67
C PRO A 2 -12.47 44.46 11.68
N ASN A 3 -13.00 43.28 11.33
CA ASN A 3 -12.84 42.09 12.17
C ASN A 3 -11.37 41.75 12.33
N LYS A 4 -10.96 41.26 13.52
CA LYS A 4 -9.62 40.72 13.74
C LYS A 4 -9.34 39.60 12.72
N LYS A 5 -8.13 39.55 12.19
CA LYS A 5 -7.67 38.39 11.38
C LYS A 5 -7.19 37.30 12.27
N VAL A 6 -7.80 36.13 12.18
CA VAL A 6 -7.44 34.92 12.92
C VAL A 6 -6.74 33.97 11.97
N PHE A 7 -5.62 33.41 12.38
CA PHE A 7 -4.87 32.44 11.58
C PHE A 7 -4.72 31.11 12.31
N VAL A 8 -4.86 30.03 11.56
CA VAL A 8 -4.56 28.66 11.99
C VAL A 8 -3.71 27.95 10.94
N SER A 9 -2.86 27.04 11.34
CA SER A 9 -2.07 26.22 10.41
C SER A 9 -2.12 24.75 10.76
N GLY A 10 -2.22 23.89 9.75
CA GLY A 10 -2.26 22.43 9.92
C GLY A 10 -2.22 21.66 8.61
N CYS A 11 -2.20 20.33 8.74
CA CYS A 11 -2.23 19.43 7.59
C CYS A 11 -3.61 19.30 6.98
N TYR A 12 -4.65 19.13 7.80
CA TYR A 12 -6.07 18.95 7.43
C TYR A 12 -6.30 17.79 6.43
N ASP A 13 -5.46 16.78 6.50
CA ASP A 13 -5.65 15.56 5.72
C ASP A 13 -6.79 14.71 6.32
N LEU A 14 -7.62 14.07 5.48
CA LEU A 14 -8.86 13.42 5.90
C LEU A 14 -9.73 14.34 6.77
N LEU A 15 -10.20 15.41 6.16
CA LEU A 15 -11.03 16.40 6.85
C LEU A 15 -12.23 15.74 7.56
N HIS A 16 -12.41 16.02 8.87
CA HIS A 16 -13.43 15.41 9.71
C HIS A 16 -14.06 16.42 10.66
N SER A 17 -15.11 16.00 11.39
CA SER A 17 -15.88 16.86 12.30
C SER A 17 -15.01 17.63 13.32
N GLY A 18 -13.93 17.03 13.82
CA GLY A 18 -13.01 17.72 14.74
C GLY A 18 -12.27 18.91 14.11
N HIS A 19 -11.92 18.83 12.83
CA HIS A 19 -11.35 19.99 12.12
C HIS A 19 -12.41 21.10 11.92
N VAL A 20 -13.64 20.72 11.57
CA VAL A 20 -14.73 21.68 11.38
C VAL A 20 -15.06 22.39 12.68
N GLU A 21 -15.08 21.66 13.81
CA GLU A 21 -15.31 22.24 15.13
C GLU A 21 -14.19 23.20 15.55
N PHE A 22 -12.94 22.84 15.31
CA PHE A 22 -11.80 23.72 15.51
C PHE A 22 -11.93 25.02 14.70
N PHE A 23 -12.32 24.94 13.44
CA PHE A 23 -12.55 26.15 12.62
C PHE A 23 -13.73 26.96 13.13
N ARG A 24 -14.81 26.32 13.58
CA ARG A 24 -15.95 27.00 14.18
C ARG A 24 -15.53 27.80 15.42
N GLU A 25 -14.78 27.18 16.31
CA GLU A 25 -14.30 27.82 17.53
C GLU A 25 -13.29 28.94 17.22
N ALA A 26 -12.31 28.69 16.36
CA ALA A 26 -11.35 29.70 15.94
C ALA A 26 -12.02 30.91 15.27
N SER A 27 -13.07 30.69 14.45
CA SER A 27 -13.81 31.78 13.80
C SER A 27 -14.58 32.68 14.76
N SER A 28 -14.79 32.28 16.01
CA SER A 28 -15.40 33.14 17.04
C SER A 28 -14.53 34.32 17.48
N TYR A 29 -13.22 34.25 17.19
CA TYR A 29 -12.24 35.29 17.49
C TYR A 29 -12.15 36.36 16.36
N GLY A 30 -12.66 36.09 15.17
CA GLY A 30 -12.61 37.00 14.01
C GLY A 30 -12.70 36.32 12.65
N ASP A 31 -12.26 36.99 11.59
CA ASP A 31 -12.20 36.42 10.24
C ASP A 31 -11.10 35.36 10.16
N LEU A 32 -11.48 34.09 9.97
CA LEU A 32 -10.57 32.95 10.00
C LEU A 32 -9.86 32.72 8.66
N TYR A 33 -8.54 32.68 8.70
CA TYR A 33 -7.66 32.32 7.61
C TYR A 33 -6.90 31.04 7.94
N VAL A 34 -6.80 30.11 6.97
CA VAL A 34 -6.23 28.77 7.21
C VAL A 34 -5.01 28.53 6.34
N GLY A 35 -3.86 28.29 6.96
CA GLY A 35 -2.64 27.78 6.32
C GLY A 35 -2.66 26.27 6.23
N ILE A 36 -2.40 25.71 5.05
CA ILE A 36 -2.37 24.28 4.79
C ILE A 36 -0.94 23.87 4.47
N GLY A 37 -0.39 22.92 5.20
CA GLY A 37 0.94 22.38 4.91
C GLY A 37 0.99 21.74 3.52
N SER A 38 2.02 22.07 2.72
CA SER A 38 2.20 21.50 1.38
C SER A 38 2.46 19.98 1.47
N ASP A 39 2.17 19.26 0.38
CA ASP A 39 2.45 17.81 0.31
C ASP A 39 3.93 17.52 0.52
N ALA A 40 4.82 18.36 -0.03
CA ALA A 40 6.26 18.27 0.16
C ALA A 40 6.66 18.45 1.63
N THR A 41 6.18 19.51 2.30
CA THR A 41 6.47 19.77 3.73
C THR A 41 5.99 18.61 4.62
N ILE A 42 4.82 18.06 4.33
CA ILE A 42 4.28 16.95 5.14
C ILE A 42 5.09 15.68 4.92
N LEU A 43 5.48 15.39 3.69
CA LEU A 43 6.36 14.26 3.39
C LEU A 43 7.69 14.38 4.12
N ASP A 44 8.34 15.55 4.04
CA ASP A 44 9.64 15.79 4.69
C ASP A 44 9.56 15.72 6.22
N TYR A 45 8.51 16.29 6.81
CA TYR A 45 8.41 16.40 8.26
C TYR A 45 7.76 15.18 8.94
N LYS A 46 6.74 14.58 8.30
CA LYS A 46 6.00 13.45 8.87
C LYS A 46 6.38 12.11 8.26
N HIS A 47 7.27 12.11 7.28
CA HIS A 47 7.76 10.92 6.58
C HIS A 47 6.65 10.04 5.96
N HIS A 48 5.49 10.63 5.67
CA HIS A 48 4.39 9.96 5.00
C HIS A 48 3.63 10.88 4.05
N LYS A 49 3.07 10.32 2.98
CA LYS A 49 2.22 11.06 2.05
C LYS A 49 0.85 11.37 2.66
N THR A 50 0.28 12.47 2.25
CA THR A 50 -1.13 12.80 2.52
C THR A 50 -2.06 11.91 1.71
N VAL A 51 -3.26 11.68 2.22
CA VAL A 51 -4.33 10.96 1.50
C VAL A 51 -4.89 11.81 0.38
N TYR A 52 -5.16 13.08 0.70
CA TYR A 52 -5.62 14.07 -0.26
C TYR A 52 -4.49 15.02 -0.62
N SER A 53 -4.37 15.35 -1.92
CA SER A 53 -3.41 16.34 -2.39
C SER A 53 -3.64 17.69 -1.71
N GLU A 54 -2.61 18.51 -1.62
CA GLU A 54 -2.72 19.88 -1.05
C GLU A 54 -3.81 20.70 -1.73
N ARG A 55 -4.05 20.49 -3.04
CA ARG A 55 -5.12 21.17 -3.80
C ARG A 55 -6.52 20.73 -3.38
N GLU A 56 -6.72 19.42 -3.15
CA GLU A 56 -8.00 18.90 -2.64
C GLU A 56 -8.25 19.36 -1.20
N ARG A 57 -7.22 19.33 -0.36
CA ARG A 57 -7.30 19.84 1.01
C ARG A 57 -7.65 21.33 1.05
N LEU A 58 -7.02 22.13 0.17
CA LEU A 58 -7.32 23.54 0.02
C LEU A 58 -8.76 23.75 -0.43
N PHE A 59 -9.24 23.02 -1.43
CA PHE A 59 -10.61 23.10 -1.92
C PHE A 59 -11.63 22.79 -0.80
N MET A 60 -11.43 21.70 -0.07
CA MET A 60 -12.32 21.31 1.03
C MET A 60 -12.34 22.34 2.16
N VAL A 61 -11.18 22.84 2.58
CA VAL A 61 -11.07 23.82 3.64
C VAL A 61 -11.71 25.15 3.24
N LYS A 62 -11.50 25.62 2.00
CA LYS A 62 -12.17 26.83 1.47
C LYS A 62 -13.69 26.70 1.41
N SER A 63 -14.22 25.50 1.30
CA SER A 63 -15.66 25.23 1.24
C SER A 63 -16.34 25.25 2.62
N ILE A 64 -15.55 25.37 3.72
CA ILE A 64 -16.09 25.41 5.07
C ILE A 64 -16.59 26.83 5.40
N ARG A 65 -17.85 26.95 5.77
CA ARG A 65 -18.53 28.25 6.05
C ARG A 65 -17.87 29.12 7.12
N TYR A 66 -17.02 28.54 7.97
CA TYR A 66 -16.30 29.27 9.03
C TYR A 66 -14.99 29.86 8.56
N VAL A 67 -14.50 29.46 7.38
CA VAL A 67 -13.22 29.87 6.82
C VAL A 67 -13.45 31.04 5.86
N LYS A 68 -12.75 32.15 6.11
CA LYS A 68 -12.76 33.34 5.24
C LYS A 68 -11.95 33.11 3.98
N ASP A 69 -10.74 32.58 4.12
CA ASP A 69 -9.87 32.13 3.04
C ASP A 69 -8.84 31.10 3.53
N ALA A 70 -8.22 30.37 2.61
CA ALA A 70 -7.19 29.40 2.93
C ALA A 70 -6.07 29.42 1.89
N PHE A 71 -4.84 29.05 2.32
CA PHE A 71 -3.63 29.13 1.50
C PHE A 71 -2.78 27.88 1.71
N ILE A 72 -2.06 27.43 0.69
CA ILE A 72 -0.99 26.46 0.85
C ILE A 72 0.24 27.20 1.39
N ASN A 73 0.78 26.74 2.51
CA ASN A 73 1.99 27.32 3.11
C ASN A 73 3.18 27.14 2.17
N ARG A 74 4.03 28.16 2.09
CA ARG A 74 5.21 28.20 1.18
C ARG A 74 6.53 27.92 1.89
N GLY A 75 6.50 27.79 3.22
CA GLY A 75 7.70 27.47 4.03
C GLY A 75 7.97 25.97 4.12
N HIS A 76 8.88 25.61 5.00
CA HIS A 76 9.32 24.24 5.22
C HIS A 76 9.28 23.86 6.71
N GLY A 77 9.14 22.56 6.99
CA GLY A 77 9.16 22.02 8.35
C GLY A 77 7.96 22.46 9.20
N ILE A 78 8.14 22.42 10.53
CA ILE A 78 7.07 22.68 11.50
C ILE A 78 6.58 24.14 11.51
N MET A 79 7.38 25.06 10.96
CA MET A 79 7.10 26.50 10.86
C MET A 79 6.81 26.93 9.41
N ASP A 80 6.29 26.04 8.59
CA ASP A 80 6.02 26.26 7.16
C ASP A 80 5.09 27.46 6.88
N PHE A 81 4.34 27.89 7.87
CA PHE A 81 3.39 29.01 7.83
C PHE A 81 4.03 30.40 7.89
N ILE A 82 5.34 30.51 8.21
CA ILE A 82 6.00 31.82 8.41
C ILE A 82 5.75 32.80 7.24
N PRO A 83 6.01 32.44 5.96
CA PRO A 83 5.78 33.37 4.85
C PRO A 83 4.32 33.81 4.75
N THR A 84 3.37 32.90 5.02
CA THR A 84 1.93 33.19 4.98
C THR A 84 1.53 34.17 6.08
N VAL A 85 2.06 34.01 7.30
CA VAL A 85 1.79 34.92 8.43
C VAL A 85 2.39 36.30 8.18
N GLU A 86 3.58 36.40 7.61
CA GLU A 86 4.25 37.67 7.28
C GLU A 86 3.46 38.46 6.22
N GLU A 87 2.87 37.80 5.24
CA GLU A 87 2.01 38.39 4.22
C GLU A 87 0.64 38.77 4.78
N LEU A 88 -0.03 37.88 5.49
CA LEU A 88 -1.38 38.06 6.04
C LEU A 88 -1.43 39.05 7.19
N ARG A 89 -0.41 39.07 8.06
CA ARG A 89 -0.32 39.84 9.31
C ARG A 89 -1.56 39.65 10.18
N PRO A 90 -1.77 38.42 10.71
CA PRO A 90 -2.93 38.15 11.56
C PRO A 90 -2.77 38.83 12.93
N ASP A 91 -3.90 39.13 13.54
CA ASP A 91 -3.96 39.66 14.92
C ASP A 91 -3.85 38.51 15.94
N ILE A 92 -4.38 37.33 15.58
CA ILE A 92 -4.48 36.18 16.47
C ILE A 92 -3.99 34.92 15.73
N PHE A 93 -3.16 34.12 16.38
CA PHE A 93 -2.78 32.78 15.95
C PHE A 93 -3.38 31.73 16.90
N VAL A 94 -4.28 30.89 16.39
CA VAL A 94 -4.98 29.87 17.16
C VAL A 94 -4.42 28.50 16.85
N VAL A 95 -4.16 27.71 17.88
CA VAL A 95 -3.74 26.30 17.78
C VAL A 95 -4.57 25.43 18.70
N ASN A 96 -4.65 24.14 18.42
CA ASN A 96 -5.07 23.16 19.43
C ASN A 96 -3.91 22.83 20.37
N GLU A 97 -4.21 22.27 21.52
CA GLU A 97 -3.24 21.86 22.54
C GLU A 97 -2.16 20.93 22.00
N ASP A 98 -2.52 19.99 21.09
CA ASP A 98 -1.61 19.05 20.43
C ASP A 98 -0.73 19.70 19.35
N GLY A 99 -1.11 20.86 18.84
CA GLY A 99 -0.35 21.65 17.88
C GLY A 99 0.45 22.79 18.48
N SER A 100 0.34 23.01 19.79
CA SER A 100 1.06 24.07 20.52
C SER A 100 2.50 23.70 20.83
N ASN A 101 3.44 24.60 20.58
CA ASN A 101 4.84 24.46 21.00
C ASN A 101 5.46 25.83 21.31
N GLU A 102 6.64 25.80 21.95
CA GLU A 102 7.32 27.01 22.40
C GLU A 102 7.82 27.88 21.26
N ASP A 103 8.22 27.30 20.13
CA ASP A 103 8.73 28.06 18.97
C ASP A 103 7.61 28.90 18.33
N LYS A 104 6.39 28.34 18.21
CA LYS A 104 5.21 29.08 17.74
C LYS A 104 4.84 30.20 18.71
N ARG A 105 4.89 29.93 20.01
CA ARG A 105 4.60 30.92 21.04
C ARG A 105 5.58 32.09 20.98
N ARG A 106 6.87 31.81 20.90
CA ARG A 106 7.94 32.81 20.76
C ARG A 106 7.79 33.61 19.48
N PHE A 107 7.55 32.94 18.35
CA PHE A 107 7.32 33.56 17.06
C PHE A 107 6.17 34.60 17.07
N CYS A 108 5.05 34.22 17.71
CA CYS A 108 3.90 35.14 17.86
C CYS A 108 4.22 36.31 18.78
N ALA A 109 4.87 36.07 19.91
CA ALA A 109 5.24 37.11 20.88
C ALA A 109 6.18 38.18 20.25
N GLU A 110 7.16 37.75 19.48
CA GLU A 110 8.11 38.64 18.77
C GLU A 110 7.40 39.55 17.74
N ARG A 111 6.21 39.16 17.25
CA ARG A 111 5.44 39.89 16.23
C ARG A 111 4.20 40.57 16.78
N GLY A 112 3.96 40.51 18.09
CA GLY A 112 2.79 41.07 18.71
C GLY A 112 1.47 40.39 18.30
N ILE A 113 1.53 39.11 17.89
CA ILE A 113 0.40 38.29 17.53
C ILE A 113 -0.12 37.60 18.80
N GLU A 114 -1.41 37.73 19.09
CA GLU A 114 -2.06 37.03 20.20
C GLU A 114 -2.03 35.51 19.94
N TYR A 115 -1.50 34.72 20.89
CA TYR A 115 -1.38 33.26 20.74
C TYR A 115 -2.44 32.57 21.61
N VAL A 116 -3.40 31.89 20.97
CA VAL A 116 -4.54 31.24 21.65
C VAL A 116 -4.41 29.72 21.50
N VAL A 117 -4.55 28.99 22.60
CA VAL A 117 -4.54 27.52 22.63
C VAL A 117 -5.94 27.03 22.98
N LEU A 118 -6.56 26.28 22.07
CA LEU A 118 -7.88 25.67 22.27
C LEU A 118 -7.73 24.22 22.74
N GLN A 119 -8.70 23.76 23.50
CA GLN A 119 -8.81 22.34 23.87
C GLN A 119 -9.55 21.58 22.76
N ARG A 120 -9.08 20.41 22.43
CA ARG A 120 -9.72 19.57 21.42
C ARG A 120 -11.01 18.95 21.97
N ARG A 121 -12.15 19.46 21.55
CA ARG A 121 -13.47 18.97 21.95
C ARG A 121 -14.28 18.59 20.70
N PRO A 122 -14.96 17.44 20.69
CA PRO A 122 -15.92 17.14 19.63
C PRO A 122 -17.15 18.06 19.76
N SER A 123 -17.79 18.38 18.64
CA SER A 123 -19.12 19.01 18.66
C SER A 123 -20.12 18.11 19.39
N GLU A 124 -21.11 18.74 19.99
CA GLU A 124 -22.17 18.06 20.71
C GLU A 124 -22.86 17.01 19.84
N GLY A 125 -23.02 15.80 20.38
CA GLY A 125 -23.60 14.65 19.69
C GLY A 125 -22.69 13.97 18.65
N LEU A 126 -21.43 14.43 18.47
CA LEU A 126 -20.48 13.80 17.57
C LEU A 126 -19.35 13.08 18.31
N ALA A 127 -18.90 11.96 17.73
CA ALA A 127 -17.75 11.25 18.29
C ALA A 127 -16.45 12.04 18.05
N ALA A 128 -15.52 11.94 18.99
CA ALA A 128 -14.14 12.40 18.78
C ALA A 128 -13.52 11.67 17.58
N ARG A 129 -12.87 12.41 16.68
CA ARG A 129 -12.23 11.90 15.49
C ARG A 129 -10.80 12.38 15.40
N SER A 130 -9.90 11.51 14.90
CA SER A 130 -8.56 11.92 14.50
C SER A 130 -8.25 11.41 13.09
N SER A 131 -7.43 12.15 12.34
CA SER A 131 -6.99 11.70 11.01
C SER A 131 -6.22 10.38 11.10
N THR A 132 -5.46 10.16 12.17
CA THR A 132 -4.74 8.90 12.40
C THR A 132 -5.69 7.71 12.55
N ASP A 133 -6.77 7.85 13.33
CA ASP A 133 -7.74 6.77 13.51
C ASP A 133 -8.54 6.51 12.23
N LEU A 134 -8.87 7.56 11.48
CA LEU A 134 -9.50 7.42 10.18
C LEU A 134 -8.59 6.69 9.18
N LYS A 135 -7.29 7.03 9.15
CA LYS A 135 -6.30 6.32 8.33
C LYS A 135 -6.20 4.84 8.67
N LYS A 136 -6.20 4.51 9.96
CA LYS A 136 -6.24 3.12 10.44
C LYS A 136 -7.51 2.39 10.00
N SER A 137 -8.67 3.01 10.14
CA SER A 137 -9.95 2.39 9.78
C SER A 137 -10.11 2.12 8.28
N GLU A 138 -9.56 2.97 7.41
CA GLU A 138 -9.56 2.75 5.97
C GLU A 138 -8.60 1.64 5.51
N SER A 139 -7.63 1.25 6.33
CA SER A 139 -6.60 0.25 6.04
C SER A 139 -6.63 -0.89 7.05
N SER A 140 -7.82 -1.40 7.35
CA SER A 140 -8.04 -2.41 8.40
C SER A 140 -7.57 -3.83 8.03
N ILE A 141 -7.25 -4.09 6.76
CA ILE A 141 -6.76 -5.40 6.33
C ILE A 141 -5.24 -5.42 6.36
N PRO A 142 -4.63 -6.37 7.10
CA PRO A 142 -3.18 -6.51 7.17
C PRO A 142 -2.52 -6.66 5.81
N THR A 143 -1.22 -6.43 5.77
CA THR A 143 -0.40 -6.54 4.57
C THR A 143 0.61 -7.68 4.76
N ARG A 144 0.83 -8.48 3.73
CA ARG A 144 1.88 -9.50 3.73
C ARG A 144 3.14 -8.93 3.10
N LEU A 145 4.28 -9.13 3.76
CA LEU A 145 5.61 -8.97 3.19
C LEU A 145 6.25 -10.35 3.03
N ASP A 146 6.67 -10.70 1.82
CA ASP A 146 7.43 -11.92 1.57
C ASP A 146 8.92 -11.67 1.80
N LEU A 147 9.52 -12.47 2.64
CA LEU A 147 10.94 -12.38 2.97
C LEU A 147 11.78 -13.29 2.07
N ALA A 148 11.34 -14.53 1.87
CA ALA A 148 12.06 -15.46 1.01
C ALA A 148 11.11 -16.56 0.46
N GLY A 149 11.56 -17.25 -0.60
CA GLY A 149 10.83 -18.41 -1.15
C GLY A 149 9.59 -18.07 -1.96
N THR A 150 9.41 -16.81 -2.39
CA THR A 150 8.27 -16.41 -3.23
C THR A 150 8.23 -17.21 -4.52
N TRP A 151 7.05 -17.62 -4.95
CA TRP A 151 6.74 -18.53 -6.05
C TRP A 151 6.82 -20.04 -5.72
N ILE A 152 7.40 -20.45 -4.56
CA ILE A 152 7.46 -21.87 -4.18
C ILE A 152 6.05 -22.44 -3.92
N ASP A 153 5.07 -21.59 -3.62
CA ASP A 153 3.66 -21.91 -3.43
C ASP A 153 2.93 -22.26 -4.74
N GLN A 154 3.63 -22.16 -5.86
CA GLN A 154 3.10 -22.58 -7.15
C GLN A 154 3.53 -24.04 -7.43
N PRO A 155 2.58 -24.96 -7.70
CA PRO A 155 2.90 -26.36 -7.97
C PRO A 155 3.92 -26.59 -9.08
N TYR A 156 3.90 -25.76 -10.13
CA TYR A 156 4.86 -25.84 -11.23
C TYR A 156 6.28 -25.43 -10.84
N VAL A 157 6.48 -24.82 -9.65
CA VAL A 157 7.80 -24.54 -9.06
C VAL A 157 8.15 -25.63 -8.06
N SER A 158 7.28 -25.88 -7.05
CA SER A 158 7.55 -26.84 -5.98
C SER A 158 7.56 -28.30 -6.43
N CYS A 159 7.07 -28.63 -7.63
CA CYS A 159 7.21 -29.98 -8.19
C CYS A 159 8.67 -30.32 -8.55
N LEU A 160 9.52 -29.34 -8.82
CA LEU A 160 10.94 -29.57 -9.09
C LEU A 160 11.73 -29.75 -7.80
N ALA A 161 11.47 -28.94 -6.79
CA ALA A 161 12.00 -29.11 -5.44
C ALA A 161 11.03 -28.49 -4.44
N PRO A 162 10.63 -29.24 -3.39
CA PRO A 162 9.80 -28.68 -2.33
C PRO A 162 10.59 -27.67 -1.49
N GLY A 163 9.90 -26.76 -0.81
CA GLY A 163 10.58 -25.75 -0.02
C GLY A 163 9.65 -24.87 0.79
N TRP A 164 10.27 -23.95 1.53
CA TRP A 164 9.59 -22.98 2.37
C TRP A 164 9.36 -21.66 1.63
N ALA A 165 8.21 -21.04 1.90
CA ALA A 165 8.04 -19.60 1.76
C ALA A 165 8.05 -18.96 3.14
N VAL A 166 8.70 -17.80 3.29
CA VAL A 166 8.81 -17.05 4.55
C VAL A 166 8.09 -15.70 4.38
N THR A 167 7.13 -15.43 5.25
CA THR A 167 6.32 -14.20 5.20
C THR A 167 6.22 -13.57 6.57
N VAL A 168 6.01 -12.27 6.60
CA VAL A 168 5.65 -11.52 7.82
C VAL A 168 4.37 -10.74 7.58
N SER A 169 3.46 -10.81 8.55
CA SER A 169 2.21 -10.03 8.55
C SER A 169 2.48 -8.65 9.13
N LEU A 170 2.12 -7.62 8.38
CA LEU A 170 2.29 -6.23 8.79
C LEU A 170 0.95 -5.62 9.20
N GLU A 171 1.01 -4.71 10.18
CA GLU A 171 -0.14 -3.89 10.54
C GLU A 171 -0.67 -3.12 9.32
N PRO A 172 -1.98 -2.91 9.24
CA PRO A 172 -2.57 -2.14 8.17
C PRO A 172 -2.00 -0.73 8.12
N THR A 173 -1.64 -0.29 6.92
CA THR A 173 -1.24 1.09 6.67
C THR A 173 -1.92 1.64 5.42
N PHE A 174 -2.32 2.92 5.45
CA PHE A 174 -2.93 3.59 4.31
C PHE A 174 -1.93 3.83 3.16
N GLU A 175 -0.65 3.76 3.43
CA GLU A 175 0.41 3.98 2.44
C GLU A 175 0.52 2.84 1.42
N VAL A 176 -0.03 1.66 1.76
CA VAL A 176 -0.02 0.46 0.91
C VAL A 176 -1.38 0.30 0.22
N ARG A 177 -1.72 1.18 -0.73
CA ARG A 177 -3.05 1.19 -1.38
C ARG A 177 -3.12 0.56 -2.75
N GLU A 178 -2.09 0.68 -3.56
CA GLU A 178 -2.14 0.35 -4.98
C GLU A 178 -1.51 -1.01 -5.31
N ARG A 179 -1.40 -1.33 -6.62
CA ARG A 179 -0.76 -2.54 -7.15
C ARG A 179 0.73 -2.54 -6.81
N CYS A 180 1.06 -3.05 -5.63
CA CYS A 180 2.36 -2.80 -5.01
C CYS A 180 3.17 -4.08 -4.71
N GLY A 181 2.68 -5.27 -5.10
CA GLY A 181 3.35 -6.53 -4.77
C GLY A 181 3.19 -6.99 -3.31
N LEU A 182 2.39 -6.28 -2.51
CA LEU A 182 2.10 -6.60 -1.11
C LEU A 182 0.69 -7.20 -0.98
N SER A 183 0.42 -8.29 -1.71
CA SER A 183 -0.84 -9.06 -1.68
C SER A 183 -2.08 -8.23 -2.02
N THR A 184 -2.01 -7.34 -3.01
CA THR A 184 -3.12 -6.44 -3.36
C THR A 184 -4.37 -7.20 -3.82
N SER A 185 -4.23 -8.28 -4.63
CA SER A 185 -5.34 -9.11 -5.10
C SER A 185 -6.08 -9.76 -3.94
N THR A 186 -5.36 -10.43 -3.07
CA THR A 186 -5.89 -11.11 -1.89
C THR A 186 -6.55 -10.14 -0.92
N ARG A 187 -5.92 -8.98 -0.65
CA ARG A 187 -6.53 -7.91 0.16
C ARG A 187 -7.83 -7.38 -0.44
N ASN A 188 -7.90 -7.24 -1.76
CA ASN A 188 -9.11 -6.83 -2.45
C ASN A 188 -10.19 -7.92 -2.41
N ALA A 189 -9.82 -9.20 -2.48
CA ALA A 189 -10.74 -10.31 -2.28
C ALA A 189 -11.31 -10.30 -0.84
N ILE A 190 -10.45 -10.12 0.15
CA ILE A 190 -10.85 -10.00 1.56
C ILE A 190 -11.85 -8.85 1.77
N ARG A 191 -11.59 -7.66 1.21
CA ARG A 191 -12.48 -6.50 1.36
C ARG A 191 -13.88 -6.72 0.77
N LYS A 192 -14.03 -7.60 -0.20
CA LYS A 192 -15.35 -7.96 -0.74
C LYS A 192 -16.19 -8.77 0.25
N ILE A 193 -15.53 -9.53 1.14
CA ILE A 193 -16.22 -10.35 2.17
C ILE A 193 -16.31 -9.56 3.49
N TRP A 194 -15.19 -8.98 3.90
CA TRP A 194 -15.03 -8.24 5.16
C TRP A 194 -14.46 -6.84 4.88
N PRO A 195 -15.31 -5.84 4.57
CA PRO A 195 -14.86 -4.54 4.10
C PRO A 195 -14.11 -3.72 5.17
N TYR A 196 -14.31 -4.03 6.46
CA TYR A 196 -13.78 -3.21 7.55
C TYR A 196 -12.61 -3.85 8.30
N GLN A 197 -12.69 -5.15 8.60
CA GLN A 197 -11.66 -5.86 9.36
C GLN A 197 -11.77 -7.36 9.17
N LEU A 198 -10.68 -8.07 9.44
CA LEU A 198 -10.69 -9.53 9.49
C LEU A 198 -11.58 -10.01 10.65
N PRO A 199 -12.34 -11.11 10.49
CA PRO A 199 -13.08 -11.72 11.60
C PRO A 199 -12.11 -12.30 12.63
N ASN A 200 -12.55 -12.31 13.91
CA ASN A 200 -11.81 -12.97 14.98
C ASN A 200 -12.08 -14.48 14.93
N MET A 201 -11.17 -15.21 14.32
CA MET A 201 -11.23 -16.67 14.20
C MET A 201 -9.81 -17.24 14.10
N ASP A 202 -9.71 -18.58 14.09
CA ASP A 202 -8.42 -19.25 13.92
C ASP A 202 -7.70 -18.73 12.64
N PRO A 203 -6.44 -18.28 12.73
CA PRO A 203 -5.75 -17.65 11.61
C PRO A 203 -5.53 -18.57 10.41
N GLU A 204 -5.28 -19.85 10.65
CA GLU A 204 -5.10 -20.83 9.55
C GLU A 204 -6.42 -21.13 8.85
N MET A 205 -7.51 -21.25 9.60
CA MET A 205 -8.85 -21.42 9.04
C MET A 205 -9.25 -20.18 8.22
N LEU A 206 -8.97 -18.99 8.74
CA LEU A 206 -9.23 -17.75 8.02
C LEU A 206 -8.43 -17.68 6.71
N ALA A 207 -7.16 -18.06 6.74
CA ALA A 207 -6.31 -18.12 5.55
C ALA A 207 -6.85 -19.11 4.51
N LYS A 208 -7.35 -20.27 4.94
CA LYS A 208 -8.01 -21.25 4.03
C LYS A 208 -9.26 -20.69 3.38
N LEU A 209 -10.12 -19.99 4.15
CA LEU A 209 -11.31 -19.34 3.62
C LEU A 209 -10.96 -18.27 2.58
N VAL A 210 -9.97 -17.42 2.89
CA VAL A 210 -9.48 -16.38 1.97
C VAL A 210 -8.92 -17.01 0.69
N PHE A 211 -8.08 -18.03 0.82
CA PHE A 211 -7.53 -18.76 -0.32
C PHE A 211 -8.61 -19.37 -1.21
N CYS A 212 -9.59 -20.05 -0.63
CA CYS A 212 -10.71 -20.61 -1.38
C CYS A 212 -11.55 -19.55 -2.08
N PHE A 213 -11.81 -18.42 -1.41
CA PHE A 213 -12.60 -17.33 -1.98
C PHE A 213 -11.88 -16.62 -3.13
N GLU A 214 -10.56 -16.37 -2.99
CA GLU A 214 -9.76 -15.75 -4.05
C GLU A 214 -9.69 -16.63 -5.31
N ASN A 215 -9.65 -17.95 -5.10
CA ASN A 215 -9.52 -18.96 -6.17
C ASN A 215 -10.84 -19.61 -6.58
N ASP A 216 -11.98 -19.01 -6.22
CA ASP A 216 -13.31 -19.47 -6.65
C ASP A 216 -13.37 -19.48 -8.20
N PRO A 217 -13.69 -20.63 -8.84
CA PRO A 217 -13.72 -20.75 -10.30
C PRO A 217 -14.68 -19.79 -11.00
N GLU A 218 -15.74 -19.33 -10.31
CA GLU A 218 -16.68 -18.36 -10.85
C GLU A 218 -16.13 -16.91 -10.82
N ARG A 219 -15.03 -16.67 -10.09
CA ARG A 219 -14.47 -15.35 -9.82
C ARG A 219 -13.04 -15.17 -10.34
N SER A 220 -12.34 -16.28 -10.52
CA SER A 220 -10.96 -16.29 -11.02
C SER A 220 -10.93 -16.52 -12.54
N ASP A 221 -9.91 -15.97 -13.20
CA ASP A 221 -9.66 -16.21 -14.64
C ASP A 221 -9.11 -17.63 -14.92
N GLY A 222 -9.32 -18.58 -13.99
CA GLY A 222 -8.82 -19.94 -14.07
C GLY A 222 -7.36 -20.10 -13.67
N VAL A 223 -6.71 -19.00 -13.23
CA VAL A 223 -5.34 -19.03 -12.68
C VAL A 223 -5.45 -19.08 -11.16
N ILE A 224 -4.91 -20.14 -10.56
CA ILE A 224 -4.92 -20.30 -9.11
C ILE A 224 -3.75 -19.53 -8.50
N SER A 225 -4.08 -18.57 -7.64
CA SER A 225 -3.10 -17.91 -6.76
C SER A 225 -2.62 -18.89 -5.70
N GLY A 226 -1.33 -18.86 -5.35
CA GLY A 226 -0.82 -19.65 -4.24
C GLY A 226 -1.31 -19.17 -2.88
N ALA A 227 -1.14 -19.99 -1.85
CA ALA A 227 -1.65 -19.70 -0.51
C ALA A 227 -0.79 -18.71 0.29
N GLN A 228 0.40 -18.38 -0.19
CA GLN A 228 1.37 -17.51 0.49
C GLN A 228 0.77 -16.17 0.92
N ASP A 229 -0.03 -15.55 0.04
CA ASP A 229 -0.64 -14.25 0.31
C ASP A 229 -1.72 -14.35 1.40
N ALA A 230 -2.60 -15.33 1.30
CA ALA A 230 -3.64 -15.56 2.29
C ALA A 230 -3.06 -15.87 3.68
N ILE A 231 -2.05 -16.73 3.75
CA ILE A 231 -1.38 -17.09 5.01
C ILE A 231 -0.69 -15.86 5.61
N GLY A 232 0.13 -15.16 4.81
CA GLY A 232 0.89 -14.01 5.31
C GLY A 232 0.03 -12.81 5.72
N ILE A 233 -1.23 -12.70 5.22
CA ILE A 233 -2.20 -11.70 5.69
C ILE A 233 -2.87 -12.17 6.98
N CYS A 234 -3.32 -13.42 7.05
CA CYS A 234 -4.20 -13.90 8.11
C CYS A 234 -3.41 -14.35 9.36
N VAL A 235 -2.24 -14.96 9.17
CA VAL A 235 -1.39 -15.44 10.27
C VAL A 235 -0.53 -14.29 10.80
N PRO A 236 -0.67 -13.86 12.06
CA PRO A 236 0.11 -12.76 12.63
C PRO A 236 1.57 -13.16 12.87
N GLY A 237 2.44 -12.16 12.94
CA GLY A 237 3.87 -12.36 13.17
C GLY A 237 4.63 -12.85 11.95
N LEU A 238 5.70 -13.57 12.21
CA LEU A 238 6.53 -14.22 11.20
C LEU A 238 6.07 -15.66 11.00
N ALA A 239 5.92 -16.09 9.74
CA ALA A 239 5.50 -17.44 9.39
C ALA A 239 6.35 -18.01 8.26
N ARG A 240 6.59 -19.34 8.30
CA ARG A 240 7.03 -20.07 7.12
C ARG A 240 6.07 -21.21 6.81
N HIS A 241 5.87 -21.47 5.55
CA HIS A 241 4.96 -22.49 5.07
C HIS A 241 5.63 -23.34 4.00
N TYR A 242 5.55 -24.68 4.16
CA TYR A 242 6.24 -25.65 3.33
C TYR A 242 5.35 -26.17 2.23
N TYR A 243 5.81 -26.04 0.99
CA TYR A 243 5.09 -26.48 -0.20
C TYR A 243 5.75 -27.70 -0.84
N ASP A 244 4.90 -28.66 -1.19
CA ASP A 244 5.26 -29.90 -1.86
C ASP A 244 4.19 -30.19 -2.93
N GLN A 245 4.34 -29.59 -4.11
CA GLN A 245 3.48 -29.75 -5.29
C GLN A 245 1.99 -29.37 -5.08
N ARG A 246 1.65 -28.70 -3.97
CA ARG A 246 0.28 -28.29 -3.63
C ARG A 246 0.17 -26.78 -3.50
N PHE A 247 -0.99 -26.24 -3.82
CA PHE A 247 -1.28 -24.83 -3.59
C PHE A 247 -1.41 -24.46 -2.11
N TRP A 248 -1.87 -25.41 -1.26
CA TRP A 248 -1.90 -25.27 0.19
C TRP A 248 -0.70 -25.98 0.82
N PRO A 249 0.02 -25.33 1.73
CA PRO A 249 1.23 -25.93 2.32
C PRO A 249 0.91 -27.15 3.18
N VAL A 250 1.87 -28.09 3.27
CA VAL A 250 1.76 -29.28 4.13
C VAL A 250 2.12 -28.98 5.57
N LYS A 251 2.82 -27.88 5.83
CA LYS A 251 3.23 -27.45 7.18
C LYS A 251 3.32 -25.93 7.24
N ILE A 252 2.84 -25.36 8.36
CA ILE A 252 3.01 -23.96 8.71
C ILE A 252 3.70 -23.88 10.06
N GLU A 253 4.74 -23.07 10.16
CA GLU A 253 5.44 -22.75 11.40
C GLU A 253 5.43 -21.25 11.61
N THR A 254 5.23 -20.80 12.85
CA THR A 254 5.10 -19.40 13.22
C THR A 254 6.10 -18.99 14.28
N CYS A 255 6.53 -17.74 14.28
CA CYS A 255 7.29 -17.12 15.34
C CYS A 255 6.58 -15.84 15.78
N SER A 256 6.27 -15.78 17.08
CA SER A 256 5.68 -14.63 17.75
C SER A 256 6.59 -14.06 18.86
N ASP A 257 7.88 -14.43 18.88
CA ASP A 257 8.86 -13.87 19.81
C ASP A 257 9.03 -12.38 19.54
N GLU A 258 8.67 -11.55 20.52
CA GLU A 258 8.69 -10.10 20.40
C GLU A 258 10.07 -9.55 20.06
N ARG A 259 11.14 -10.20 20.51
CA ARG A 259 12.51 -9.79 20.19
C ARG A 259 12.80 -9.95 18.70
N VAL A 260 12.36 -11.07 18.11
CA VAL A 260 12.53 -11.36 16.68
C VAL A 260 11.68 -10.40 15.84
N LEU A 261 10.43 -10.15 16.25
CA LEU A 261 9.53 -9.26 15.51
C LEU A 261 10.02 -7.81 15.56
N SER A 262 10.43 -7.32 16.74
CA SER A 262 11.02 -5.98 16.89
C SER A 262 12.35 -5.84 16.16
N TRP A 263 13.15 -6.92 16.11
CA TRP A 263 14.39 -6.95 15.33
C TRP A 263 14.11 -6.80 13.83
N LEU A 264 13.08 -7.45 13.29
CA LEU A 264 12.67 -7.25 11.88
C LEU A 264 12.25 -5.80 11.61
N GLU A 265 11.51 -5.16 12.53
CA GLU A 265 11.11 -3.75 12.42
C GLU A 265 12.31 -2.79 12.47
N GLU A 266 13.37 -3.15 13.17
CA GLU A 266 14.60 -2.35 13.26
C GLU A 266 15.43 -2.40 11.97
N HIS A 267 15.27 -3.47 11.18
CA HIS A 267 16.15 -3.73 10.02
C HIS A 267 15.44 -3.66 8.67
N LEU A 268 14.12 -3.61 8.62
CA LEU A 268 13.35 -3.62 7.36
C LEU A 268 12.60 -2.32 7.13
N CYS A 269 12.70 -1.78 5.93
CA CYS A 269 11.86 -0.67 5.48
C CYS A 269 11.42 -0.83 4.03
N LEU A 270 10.37 -0.08 3.65
CA LEU A 270 9.80 -0.07 2.31
C LEU A 270 10.13 1.24 1.60
N ILE A 271 10.66 1.17 0.40
CA ILE A 271 10.84 2.32 -0.48
C ILE A 271 9.71 2.34 -1.51
N PRO A 272 8.86 3.37 -1.52
CA PRO A 272 7.84 3.52 -2.54
C PRO A 272 8.46 3.69 -3.92
N MET A 273 7.96 2.94 -4.89
CA MET A 273 8.29 3.09 -6.31
C MET A 273 7.01 3.45 -7.09
N PHE A 274 7.09 3.38 -8.40
CA PHE A 274 5.92 3.48 -9.26
C PHE A 274 5.04 2.22 -9.17
N PRO A 275 3.71 2.32 -9.32
CA PRO A 275 2.82 1.16 -9.37
C PRO A 275 3.11 0.30 -10.61
N ARG A 276 2.88 -1.03 -10.48
CA ARG A 276 3.02 -1.93 -11.64
C ARG A 276 2.09 -1.50 -12.76
N ARG A 277 2.64 -1.35 -13.96
CA ARG A 277 1.87 -0.95 -15.15
C ARG A 277 0.81 -2.00 -15.50
N PRO A 278 -0.39 -1.61 -15.91
CA PRO A 278 -1.38 -2.53 -16.49
C PRO A 278 -0.81 -3.22 -17.74
N GLY A 279 -1.13 -4.51 -17.91
CA GLY A 279 -0.70 -5.28 -19.08
C GLY A 279 0.75 -5.79 -19.06
N CYS A 280 1.57 -5.41 -18.08
CA CYS A 280 2.91 -5.97 -17.92
C CYS A 280 2.84 -7.37 -17.31
N SER A 281 3.35 -8.37 -18.02
CA SER A 281 3.50 -9.73 -17.52
C SER A 281 4.89 -9.92 -16.89
N VAL A 282 4.93 -10.33 -15.62
CA VAL A 282 6.18 -10.67 -14.93
C VAL A 282 6.54 -12.16 -15.09
N VAL A 283 5.59 -12.96 -15.56
CA VAL A 283 5.77 -14.41 -15.76
C VAL A 283 6.16 -14.76 -17.21
N GLU A 284 6.17 -13.80 -18.10
CA GLU A 284 6.63 -13.97 -19.46
C GLU A 284 8.15 -14.22 -19.48
N GLY A 285 8.59 -15.18 -20.30
CA GLY A 285 10.01 -15.57 -20.35
C GLY A 285 10.51 -16.30 -19.10
N LYS A 286 9.61 -16.93 -18.32
CA LYS A 286 9.99 -17.73 -17.16
C LYS A 286 10.93 -18.87 -17.56
N ASP A 287 12.00 -19.04 -16.79
CA ASP A 287 13.01 -20.09 -16.95
C ASP A 287 13.21 -20.86 -15.63
N ILE A 288 12.30 -21.79 -15.36
CA ILE A 288 12.21 -22.54 -14.11
C ILE A 288 12.95 -23.85 -14.26
N THR A 289 14.07 -24.01 -13.56
CA THR A 289 14.91 -25.21 -13.57
C THR A 289 15.15 -25.71 -12.16
N LEU A 290 15.42 -27.01 -12.04
CA LEU A 290 15.71 -27.64 -10.75
C LEU A 290 16.79 -26.91 -9.93
N PRO A 291 17.96 -26.52 -10.48
CA PRO A 291 18.97 -25.80 -9.70
C PRO A 291 18.48 -24.45 -9.15
N LYS A 292 17.67 -23.71 -9.93
CA LYS A 292 17.14 -22.42 -9.51
C LYS A 292 16.10 -22.57 -8.40
N VAL A 293 15.24 -23.58 -8.49
CA VAL A 293 14.26 -23.87 -7.44
C VAL A 293 14.95 -24.36 -6.17
N GLN A 294 15.98 -25.20 -6.28
CA GLN A 294 16.79 -25.61 -5.12
C GLN A 294 17.50 -24.42 -4.46
N ALA A 295 18.03 -23.48 -5.26
CA ALA A 295 18.64 -22.25 -4.73
C ALA A 295 17.60 -21.40 -3.98
N LEU A 296 16.39 -21.25 -4.53
CA LEU A 296 15.28 -20.55 -3.88
C LEU A 296 14.88 -21.22 -2.55
N ALA A 297 14.69 -22.53 -2.56
CA ALA A 297 14.32 -23.32 -1.37
C ALA A 297 15.38 -23.20 -0.27
N LYS A 298 16.67 -23.32 -0.63
CA LYS A 298 17.78 -23.15 0.30
C LYS A 298 17.82 -21.74 0.89
N ALA A 299 17.71 -20.71 0.06
CA ALA A 299 17.72 -19.32 0.51
C ALA A 299 16.57 -19.01 1.48
N ALA A 300 15.40 -19.64 1.27
CA ALA A 300 14.27 -19.47 2.18
C ALA A 300 14.51 -20.13 3.55
N ASP A 301 15.11 -21.31 3.59
CA ASP A 301 15.47 -21.97 4.84
C ASP A 301 16.57 -21.22 5.60
N ASP A 302 17.62 -20.77 4.89
CA ASP A 302 18.69 -19.95 5.45
C ASP A 302 18.14 -18.62 6.01
N CYS A 303 17.19 -17.98 5.30
CA CYS A 303 16.54 -16.75 5.72
C CYS A 303 15.78 -16.91 7.04
N TRP A 304 14.99 -17.97 7.18
CA TRP A 304 14.27 -18.27 8.41
C TRP A 304 15.20 -18.40 9.61
N HIS A 305 16.25 -19.21 9.48
CA HIS A 305 17.18 -19.45 10.58
C HIS A 305 17.97 -18.18 10.93
N ALA A 306 18.41 -17.42 9.94
CA ALA A 306 19.09 -16.14 10.17
C ALA A 306 18.22 -15.13 10.93
N ILE A 307 16.92 -15.07 10.64
CA ILE A 307 15.98 -14.21 11.36
C ILE A 307 15.81 -14.67 12.81
N LEU A 308 15.64 -15.99 13.05
CA LEU A 308 15.49 -16.50 14.42
C LEU A 308 16.76 -16.30 15.25
N ASP A 309 17.93 -16.39 14.62
CA ASP A 309 19.23 -16.13 15.24
C ASP A 309 19.51 -14.63 15.40
N MET A 310 18.67 -13.75 14.79
CA MET A 310 18.87 -12.29 14.71
C MET A 310 20.25 -11.90 14.12
N ASP A 311 20.71 -12.67 13.14
CA ASP A 311 21.99 -12.46 12.46
C ASP A 311 21.74 -11.68 11.17
N ILE A 312 22.09 -10.39 11.21
CA ILE A 312 21.81 -9.43 10.12
C ILE A 312 22.57 -9.76 8.84
N ASP A 313 23.80 -10.23 8.94
CA ASP A 313 24.64 -10.52 7.78
C ASP A 313 24.16 -11.78 7.06
N ARG A 314 23.84 -12.84 7.81
CA ARG A 314 23.22 -14.06 7.25
C ARG A 314 21.83 -13.77 6.68
N PHE A 315 21.03 -12.96 7.36
CA PHE A 315 19.72 -12.56 6.85
C PHE A 315 19.84 -11.78 5.54
N ALA A 316 20.70 -10.78 5.47
CA ALA A 316 20.92 -10.00 4.27
C ALA A 316 21.40 -10.85 3.08
N ALA A 317 22.32 -11.80 3.36
CA ALA A 317 22.82 -12.73 2.34
C ALA A 317 21.71 -13.67 1.82
N ALA A 318 20.92 -14.28 2.71
CA ALA A 318 19.82 -15.17 2.35
C ALA A 318 18.68 -14.42 1.63
N TYR A 319 18.39 -13.20 2.06
CA TYR A 319 17.38 -12.33 1.46
C TYR A 319 17.72 -12.01 0.00
N ARG A 320 18.98 -11.62 -0.28
CA ARG A 320 19.48 -11.40 -1.64
C ARG A 320 19.47 -12.67 -2.48
N ALA A 321 19.99 -13.78 -1.92
CA ALA A 321 20.02 -15.06 -2.63
C ALA A 321 18.61 -15.52 -3.06
N SER A 322 17.59 -15.29 -2.20
CA SER A 322 16.20 -15.57 -2.54
C SER A 322 15.73 -14.69 -3.72
N PHE A 323 16.06 -13.39 -3.71
CA PHE A 323 15.70 -12.50 -4.80
C PHE A 323 16.41 -12.84 -6.11
N GLU A 324 17.70 -13.13 -6.07
CA GLU A 324 18.50 -13.56 -7.23
C GLU A 324 17.93 -14.85 -7.86
N ALA A 325 17.56 -15.85 -7.03
CA ALA A 325 16.93 -17.06 -7.50
C ALA A 325 15.57 -16.79 -8.16
N GLN A 326 14.77 -15.86 -7.61
CA GLN A 326 13.50 -15.44 -8.19
C GLN A 326 13.70 -14.75 -9.55
N VAL A 327 14.60 -13.77 -9.64
CA VAL A 327 14.88 -13.04 -10.89
C VAL A 327 15.45 -13.98 -11.94
N ALA A 328 16.26 -14.95 -11.55
CA ALA A 328 16.77 -15.98 -12.46
C ALA A 328 15.65 -16.85 -13.06
N MET A 329 14.57 -17.10 -12.30
CA MET A 329 13.39 -17.82 -12.81
C MET A 329 12.38 -16.92 -13.53
N PHE A 330 12.27 -15.66 -13.10
CA PHE A 330 11.29 -14.68 -13.59
C PHE A 330 11.97 -13.34 -13.91
N PRO A 331 12.71 -13.23 -15.04
CA PRO A 331 13.45 -12.00 -15.38
C PRO A 331 12.57 -10.75 -15.49
N GLY A 332 11.29 -10.92 -15.85
CA GLY A 332 10.30 -9.84 -15.92
C GLY A 332 10.00 -9.15 -14.58
N MET A 333 10.51 -9.67 -13.46
CA MET A 333 10.37 -9.00 -12.15
C MET A 333 11.12 -7.66 -12.08
N VAL A 334 12.29 -7.58 -12.70
CA VAL A 334 13.16 -6.39 -12.72
C VAL A 334 13.04 -5.64 -14.05
N ASN A 335 13.01 -6.39 -15.15
CA ASN A 335 12.91 -5.87 -16.50
C ASN A 335 11.61 -6.39 -17.13
N PRO A 336 10.44 -5.83 -16.82
CA PRO A 336 9.21 -6.25 -17.45
C PRO A 336 9.35 -6.01 -18.97
N THR A 337 9.08 -7.04 -19.76
CA THR A 337 9.06 -6.92 -21.22
C THR A 337 8.15 -5.76 -21.58
N SER A 338 8.66 -4.88 -22.47
CA SER A 338 7.97 -3.67 -22.90
C SER A 338 6.53 -4.00 -23.27
N CYS A 339 5.57 -3.39 -22.59
CA CYS A 339 4.19 -3.40 -23.04
C CYS A 339 4.18 -2.74 -24.39
N GLY A 340 4.19 -3.55 -25.46
CA GLY A 340 4.20 -3.07 -26.84
C GLY A 340 2.94 -2.29 -27.13
N GLY A 341 3.10 -1.11 -27.75
CA GLY A 341 2.08 -0.43 -28.52
C GLY A 341 1.13 0.44 -27.75
N ASP A 342 1.01 1.65 -28.21
CA ASP A 342 -0.08 2.57 -27.97
C ASP A 342 -1.43 1.84 -27.94
N VAL A 343 -2.10 1.85 -26.81
CA VAL A 343 -3.49 1.37 -26.72
C VAL A 343 -4.39 2.52 -27.15
N PRO A 344 -5.11 2.42 -28.28
CA PRO A 344 -6.20 3.34 -28.55
C PRO A 344 -7.31 3.12 -27.51
N ASP A 345 -7.83 4.22 -27.02
CA ASP A 345 -8.96 4.30 -26.12
C ASP A 345 -10.19 3.52 -26.67
N GLY A 346 -10.74 2.66 -25.84
CA GLY A 346 -12.09 2.12 -25.99
C GLY A 346 -12.27 0.91 -26.92
N SER A 347 -12.15 -0.29 -26.37
CA SER A 347 -13.14 -1.38 -26.56
C SER A 347 -12.71 -2.65 -25.82
N SER A 348 -13.64 -3.26 -25.12
CA SER A 348 -13.57 -4.62 -24.59
C SER A 348 -13.23 -5.61 -25.72
N SER A 349 -12.09 -6.29 -25.63
CA SER A 349 -11.85 -7.45 -26.49
C SER A 349 -11.12 -8.53 -25.70
N HIS A 350 -11.73 -9.67 -25.74
CA HIS A 350 -11.28 -10.99 -25.33
C HIS A 350 -9.76 -11.20 -25.49
N ILE A 351 -9.07 -11.50 -24.39
CA ILE A 351 -7.73 -12.09 -24.45
C ILE A 351 -7.91 -13.60 -24.53
N GLN A 352 -7.47 -14.09 -25.66
CA GLN A 352 -7.49 -15.49 -26.06
C GLN A 352 -6.59 -16.35 -25.14
N LYS A 353 -7.11 -17.52 -24.81
CA LYS A 353 -6.46 -18.57 -24.03
C LYS A 353 -5.34 -19.21 -24.83
N ASP A 354 -4.15 -19.29 -24.24
CA ASP A 354 -3.17 -20.32 -24.56
C ASP A 354 -2.57 -20.87 -23.26
N ALA A 355 -3.30 -21.80 -22.67
CA ALA A 355 -2.81 -22.71 -21.64
C ALA A 355 -3.41 -24.09 -21.91
N ALA A 356 -3.04 -24.66 -23.05
CA ALA A 356 -3.33 -26.06 -23.35
C ALA A 356 -2.06 -26.74 -23.86
N GLY A 357 -1.46 -27.54 -22.99
CA GLY A 357 -0.36 -28.39 -23.38
C GLY A 357 0.32 -29.01 -22.16
N ILE A 358 -0.31 -29.97 -21.52
CA ILE A 358 0.18 -31.19 -20.90
C ILE A 358 -0.95 -31.76 -20.02
N ALA A 359 -1.85 -32.54 -20.62
CA ALA A 359 -2.60 -33.57 -19.95
C ALA A 359 -3.28 -34.47 -21.01
N ASP A 360 -2.49 -35.36 -21.58
CA ASP A 360 -3.06 -36.56 -22.24
C ASP A 360 -2.46 -37.79 -21.56
N GLY A 361 -3.36 -38.60 -21.03
CA GLY A 361 -3.04 -39.93 -20.59
C GLY A 361 -3.84 -40.41 -19.39
N LEU A 362 -5.13 -40.69 -19.56
CA LEU A 362 -5.79 -41.93 -19.07
C LEU A 362 -7.28 -41.88 -19.43
N SER A 363 -7.59 -42.73 -20.38
CA SER A 363 -8.90 -43.04 -20.96
C SER A 363 -9.84 -43.75 -20.01
N GLY A 364 -11.15 -43.52 -20.20
CA GLY A 364 -12.19 -44.40 -19.67
C GLY A 364 -13.59 -43.74 -19.74
N GLN A 365 -14.28 -43.99 -20.83
CA GLN A 365 -15.73 -43.69 -21.04
C GLN A 365 -16.63 -44.61 -20.16
N PRO A 366 -17.98 -44.40 -20.06
CA PRO A 366 -18.86 -44.02 -21.17
C PRO A 366 -20.01 -43.01 -20.88
N SER A 367 -20.57 -42.60 -21.98
CA SER A 367 -21.79 -41.88 -22.30
C SER A 367 -23.05 -42.15 -21.53
N GLU A 368 -23.89 -41.13 -21.27
CA GLU A 368 -25.34 -41.20 -21.44
C GLU A 368 -25.93 -39.85 -21.82
N LYS A 369 -26.91 -39.94 -22.75
CA LYS A 369 -27.72 -38.86 -23.34
C LYS A 369 -28.97 -38.59 -22.46
N SER A 370 -29.42 -37.35 -22.36
CA SER A 370 -30.84 -36.96 -22.42
C SER A 370 -30.94 -35.43 -22.52
N SER A 371 -31.44 -34.97 -23.61
CA SER A 371 -32.80 -34.46 -23.95
C SER A 371 -33.14 -33.09 -23.37
N GLY A 372 -33.34 -32.15 -24.28
CA GLY A 372 -33.65 -30.74 -24.07
C GLY A 372 -35.04 -30.46 -23.54
N VAL A 373 -35.24 -29.26 -23.05
CA VAL A 373 -36.53 -28.58 -22.94
C VAL A 373 -36.37 -27.11 -23.31
N HIS A 374 -37.27 -26.67 -24.19
CA HIS A 374 -37.50 -25.29 -24.61
C HIS A 374 -38.15 -24.47 -23.49
N SER A 375 -37.86 -23.16 -23.42
CA SER A 375 -38.89 -22.11 -23.18
C SER A 375 -38.23 -20.75 -23.32
N GLU A 376 -38.66 -20.01 -24.22
CA GLU A 376 -39.64 -18.91 -24.32
C GLU A 376 -39.04 -17.51 -24.07
N LYS A 377 -39.25 -16.71 -25.08
CA LYS A 377 -38.94 -15.28 -25.20
C LYS A 377 -39.86 -14.44 -24.32
N SER A 378 -39.37 -13.39 -23.68
CA SER A 378 -40.18 -12.23 -23.33
C SER A 378 -39.51 -10.93 -23.71
N SER A 379 -40.30 -10.14 -24.34
CA SER A 379 -40.27 -8.86 -24.97
C SER A 379 -39.58 -7.70 -24.24
N GLY A 380 -38.93 -6.84 -25.04
CA GLY A 380 -38.29 -5.61 -24.62
C GLY A 380 -39.22 -4.43 -24.35
N VAL A 381 -38.66 -3.48 -23.62
CA VAL A 381 -39.22 -2.11 -23.46
C VAL A 381 -38.12 -1.13 -23.86
N PRO A 382 -38.41 -0.06 -24.60
CA PRO A 382 -37.41 0.87 -25.11
C PRO A 382 -37.02 1.92 -24.08
N SER A 383 -35.73 2.23 -23.97
CA SER A 383 -35.22 3.34 -23.14
C SER A 383 -35.15 4.64 -23.97
N GLU A 384 -35.61 5.71 -23.37
CA GLU A 384 -35.61 7.06 -23.89
C GLU A 384 -34.18 7.66 -24.03
N LYS A 385 -34.01 8.47 -25.09
CA LYS A 385 -32.81 9.23 -25.39
C LYS A 385 -32.74 10.47 -24.51
N SER A 386 -31.68 10.65 -23.74
CA SER A 386 -31.33 11.94 -23.15
C SER A 386 -30.28 12.67 -23.99
N SER A 387 -30.59 13.92 -24.24
CA SER A 387 -29.85 14.89 -25.06
C SER A 387 -28.48 15.25 -24.48
N GLY A 388 -27.46 15.25 -25.33
CA GLY A 388 -26.11 15.62 -25.00
C GLY A 388 -25.90 17.13 -24.80
N VAL A 389 -25.05 17.46 -23.83
CA VAL A 389 -24.46 18.79 -23.64
C VAL A 389 -23.02 18.73 -24.20
N PRO A 390 -22.54 19.72 -24.96
CA PRO A 390 -21.21 19.68 -25.57
C PRO A 390 -20.12 19.89 -24.51
N SER A 391 -19.14 19.01 -24.48
CA SER A 391 -17.93 19.17 -23.68
C SER A 391 -16.97 20.16 -24.35
N GLU A 392 -16.55 21.17 -23.60
CA GLU A 392 -15.47 22.07 -23.98
C GLU A 392 -14.15 21.30 -24.07
N LYS A 393 -13.44 21.51 -25.17
CA LYS A 393 -12.11 20.96 -25.43
C LYS A 393 -11.11 21.62 -24.48
N SER A 394 -10.54 20.86 -23.55
CA SER A 394 -9.34 21.26 -22.82
C SER A 394 -8.15 21.17 -23.78
N SER A 395 -7.41 22.27 -23.88
CA SER A 395 -6.17 22.38 -24.62
C SER A 395 -5.09 21.46 -24.03
N ASP A 396 -4.67 20.46 -24.80
CA ASP A 396 -3.53 19.59 -24.50
C ASP A 396 -2.25 20.43 -24.45
N VAL A 397 -1.74 20.61 -23.23
CA VAL A 397 -0.34 20.98 -23.02
C VAL A 397 0.45 19.67 -23.14
N HIS A 398 1.12 19.48 -24.27
CA HIS A 398 2.13 18.44 -24.42
C HIS A 398 3.23 18.67 -23.38
N SER A 399 3.16 17.97 -22.24
CA SER A 399 4.30 17.80 -21.37
C SER A 399 5.24 16.79 -22.04
N GLU A 400 6.45 17.23 -22.36
CA GLU A 400 7.58 16.37 -22.76
C GLU A 400 7.61 15.16 -21.82
N GLY A 401 7.65 13.95 -22.38
CA GLY A 401 7.54 12.70 -21.65
C GLY A 401 8.64 12.59 -20.59
N ALA A 402 8.28 12.81 -19.34
CA ALA A 402 9.18 12.53 -18.22
C ALA A 402 9.52 11.04 -18.26
N PHE A 403 10.80 10.73 -18.43
CA PHE A 403 11.33 9.37 -18.42
C PHE A 403 11.08 8.77 -17.04
N LEU A 404 10.14 7.82 -16.92
CA LEU A 404 9.85 7.17 -15.65
C LEU A 404 11.02 6.26 -15.25
N PRO A 405 11.54 6.37 -14.03
CA PRO A 405 12.64 5.55 -13.58
C PRO A 405 12.28 4.05 -13.64
N THR A 406 13.28 3.23 -13.91
CA THR A 406 13.14 1.77 -13.98
C THR A 406 13.33 1.15 -12.59
N VAL A 407 12.89 -0.11 -12.42
CA VAL A 407 13.17 -0.87 -11.19
C VAL A 407 14.67 -0.97 -10.93
N GLN A 408 15.47 -1.17 -11.99
CA GLN A 408 16.92 -1.27 -11.87
C GLN A 408 17.57 0.02 -11.34
N GLU A 409 17.09 1.19 -11.76
CA GLU A 409 17.58 2.47 -11.24
C GLU A 409 17.32 2.65 -9.75
N TYR A 410 16.16 2.17 -9.26
CA TYR A 410 15.91 2.14 -7.81
C TYR A 410 16.86 1.19 -7.08
N ILE A 411 17.06 -0.02 -7.61
CA ILE A 411 18.03 -0.98 -7.06
C ILE A 411 19.43 -0.36 -7.03
N ASP A 412 19.89 0.22 -8.14
CA ASP A 412 21.22 0.83 -8.25
C ASP A 412 21.43 2.00 -7.31
N LYS A 413 20.37 2.81 -7.10
CA LYS A 413 20.40 3.92 -6.16
C LYS A 413 20.54 3.44 -4.72
N TYR A 414 19.65 2.55 -4.28
CA TYR A 414 19.56 2.18 -2.87
C TYR A 414 20.59 1.14 -2.46
N SER A 415 21.02 0.25 -3.37
CA SER A 415 22.07 -0.74 -3.08
C SER A 415 23.43 -0.15 -2.73
N ARG A 416 23.68 1.11 -3.11
CA ARG A 416 24.94 1.83 -2.85
C ARG A 416 24.89 2.73 -1.61
N MET A 417 23.74 2.80 -0.94
CA MET A 417 23.60 3.66 0.23
C MET A 417 24.26 3.03 1.44
N PRO A 418 24.96 3.84 2.25
CA PRO A 418 25.54 3.35 3.50
C PRO A 418 24.48 2.75 4.42
N GLY A 419 24.77 1.58 4.99
CA GLY A 419 23.87 0.89 5.90
C GLY A 419 22.82 0.00 5.21
N VAL A 420 22.65 0.03 3.89
CA VAL A 420 21.83 -0.92 3.15
C VAL A 420 22.62 -2.19 2.85
N LEU A 421 22.15 -3.32 3.36
CA LEU A 421 22.83 -4.64 3.25
C LEU A 421 22.21 -5.51 2.15
N ALA A 422 20.88 -5.41 1.96
CA ALA A 422 20.18 -6.21 0.97
C ALA A 422 18.91 -5.50 0.49
N TRP A 423 18.37 -5.97 -0.62
CA TRP A 423 17.16 -5.44 -1.23
C TRP A 423 16.40 -6.55 -1.96
N LYS A 424 15.08 -6.37 -2.09
CA LYS A 424 14.20 -7.29 -2.82
C LYS A 424 12.90 -6.59 -3.21
N MET A 425 12.36 -6.96 -4.36
CA MET A 425 10.98 -6.62 -4.68
C MET A 425 10.02 -7.63 -4.07
N PRO A 426 8.97 -7.21 -3.37
CA PRO A 426 7.98 -8.13 -2.82
C PRO A 426 7.04 -8.65 -3.91
N GLY A 427 6.54 -9.87 -3.70
CA GLY A 427 5.59 -10.55 -4.58
C GLY A 427 6.15 -10.78 -5.98
N ALA A 428 5.33 -10.53 -6.99
CA ALA A 428 5.70 -10.77 -8.39
C ALA A 428 6.61 -9.68 -8.99
N GLY A 429 6.94 -8.62 -8.27
CA GLY A 429 7.80 -7.54 -8.79
C GLY A 429 7.14 -6.64 -9.83
N GLY A 430 7.94 -5.99 -10.69
CA GLY A 430 7.47 -5.10 -11.76
C GLY A 430 7.04 -3.70 -11.31
N GLY A 431 7.22 -3.33 -10.04
CA GLY A 431 6.83 -2.04 -9.44
C GLY A 431 6.28 -2.20 -8.03
N GLY A 432 5.82 -1.12 -7.44
CA GLY A 432 5.24 -1.06 -6.10
C GLY A 432 6.24 -0.61 -5.05
N TYR A 433 6.90 -1.53 -4.40
CA TYR A 433 7.90 -1.25 -3.36
C TYR A 433 9.21 -1.98 -3.61
N LEU A 434 10.31 -1.35 -3.17
CA LEU A 434 11.57 -2.02 -2.93
C LEU A 434 11.72 -2.17 -1.41
N VAL A 435 11.94 -3.38 -0.94
CA VAL A 435 12.19 -3.65 0.48
C VAL A 435 13.69 -3.64 0.70
N LEU A 436 14.13 -2.92 1.71
CA LEU A 436 15.54 -2.85 2.09
C LEU A 436 15.76 -3.55 3.42
N VAL A 437 16.89 -4.26 3.52
CA VAL A 437 17.48 -4.71 4.78
C VAL A 437 18.60 -3.74 5.13
N CYS A 438 18.50 -3.09 6.28
CA CYS A 438 19.43 -2.07 6.72
C CYS A 438 20.11 -2.47 8.04
N THR A 439 21.28 -1.89 8.33
CA THR A 439 22.02 -2.17 9.57
C THR A 439 21.28 -1.74 10.83
N SER A 440 20.41 -0.73 10.73
CA SER A 440 19.52 -0.28 11.79
C SER A 440 18.49 0.70 11.22
N ARG A 441 17.45 1.03 11.98
CA ARG A 441 16.43 2.03 11.63
C ARG A 441 17.04 3.41 11.35
N HIS A 442 18.14 3.79 12.02
CA HIS A 442 18.84 5.06 11.78
C HIS A 442 19.51 5.14 10.42
N THR A 443 19.67 4.03 9.73
CA THR A 443 20.23 3.97 8.37
C THR A 443 19.16 3.85 7.28
N PHE A 444 17.88 3.97 7.64
CA PHE A 444 16.81 3.98 6.64
C PHE A 444 16.94 5.21 5.76
N PRO A 445 16.80 5.05 4.44
CA PRO A 445 16.82 6.19 3.52
C PRO A 445 15.66 7.17 3.77
N ASP A 446 15.87 8.42 3.42
CA ASP A 446 14.80 9.43 3.45
C ASP A 446 13.60 8.99 2.60
N GLY A 447 12.41 9.13 3.16
CA GLY A 447 11.16 8.71 2.52
C GLY A 447 10.88 7.20 2.60
N ALA A 448 11.69 6.44 3.33
CA ALA A 448 11.39 5.05 3.64
C ALA A 448 10.17 4.96 4.57
N ILE A 449 9.34 3.94 4.34
CA ILE A 449 8.21 3.60 5.20
C ILE A 449 8.67 2.55 6.19
N GLU A 450 8.58 2.86 7.48
CA GLU A 450 8.83 1.91 8.55
C GLU A 450 7.72 0.85 8.58
N ILE A 451 8.10 -0.38 8.82
CA ILE A 451 7.13 -1.46 8.98
C ILE A 451 6.76 -1.64 10.45
N THR A 452 5.54 -2.08 10.69
CA THR A 452 5.08 -2.57 11.98
C THR A 452 4.56 -3.99 11.79
N VAL A 453 5.19 -4.94 12.45
CA VAL A 453 4.77 -6.36 12.37
C VAL A 453 3.50 -6.54 13.19
N ARG A 454 2.51 -7.20 12.61
CA ARG A 454 1.26 -7.50 13.29
C ARG A 454 1.48 -8.55 14.38
N ARG A 455 1.13 -8.21 15.61
CA ARG A 455 1.11 -9.15 16.74
C ARG A 455 -0.21 -9.91 16.78
N GLY A 456 -0.16 -11.16 17.20
CA GLY A 456 -1.37 -11.91 17.50
C GLY A 456 -2.07 -11.23 18.69
N GLY A 457 -3.37 -10.95 18.56
CA GLY A 457 -4.16 -10.53 19.71
C GLY A 457 -4.19 -11.67 20.74
N MET A 458 -3.99 -11.34 22.03
CA MET A 458 -4.23 -12.25 23.15
C MET A 458 -5.73 -12.55 23.27
#